data_56b517f2b3953a29c2f50c2ac7d47ec3
#
_entry.id   56b517f2b3953a29c2f50c2ac7d47ec3
#
_cell.length_a   1.000
_cell.length_b   1.000
_cell.length_c   1.000
_cell.angle_alpha   90.00
_cell.angle_beta   90.00
_cell.angle_gamma   90.00
#
_symmetry.space_group_name_H-M   'P 1'
#
loop_
_entity.id
_entity.type
_entity.pdbx_description
1 polymer ?
#
loop_
_entity_poly.entity_id
_entity_poly.type
_entity_poly.pdbx_seq_one_letter_code
_entity_poly.pdbx_strand_id
1 'polypeptide(L)'
;MSSWHYKALKLFLRQITGNYFRNIHVDHVENMPQEGPTILCCNHSNQFMDAMLLISHCPRPLSFCFAASSFNKPLVGYLAKKINVIPVNRAEDLKINGKGTISMISDTDIKGINTKFISDVKKNKNFNLGVHAILIMKKYKLMVEKVIDEENIKVRSDPNTFELIKKEYKDKPLNYQLIPKLDNSLMFKETIKTLIDGKALCIFPEGTSHDNTHLLQLKPGVAYIALEAMANYGVKNIKLISCGLSYFSRDEFRSDLILKFGIPVEIPDSLANTFKVNKKQAIDLLLKVVETQLKSVTLTTPTYNEYMLIKMLRNLYVPTDIELPVEQSSDLARRISLIYDEKRDTEEAKKIKAEVEKYMHPLEHLGIEDRDLLEISLNYSLLRKQFLFSLFIFLINLFFLFPMIVISLPLLLWVYSTAEFERNKSVQKNPNKIEGKDVVSSVKVVTFVKYLPLVGFAWVNICNYFVNYYLFPITKQKYAIINMIVIGIISFMFYGYLSINIVDYLKYHFKIMKTIFYYFIVPKGFENLRKMRKDLAKDVKTFFEKSIKNTQFENNRIIYELNNNERLQI
;
A
#
# COMPACT_ATOMS: atom_id res chain seq x y z
N MET A 1 -1.29 -23.07 17.34
CA MET A 1 -2.27 -21.96 17.52
C MET A 1 -3.68 -22.53 17.48
N SER A 2 -4.59 -22.19 18.40
CA SER A 2 -5.97 -22.63 18.22
C SER A 2 -6.56 -21.91 17.00
N SER A 3 -7.11 -22.67 16.08
CA SER A 3 -7.73 -22.24 14.81
C SER A 3 -8.73 -21.06 15.00
N TRP A 4 -9.31 -20.94 16.19
CA TRP A 4 -10.32 -19.93 16.47
C TRP A 4 -9.80 -18.51 16.70
N HIS A 5 -8.63 -18.34 17.33
CA HIS A 5 -8.07 -16.99 17.51
C HIS A 5 -7.74 -16.34 16.16
N TYR A 6 -7.19 -17.14 15.24
CA TYR A 6 -6.93 -16.64 13.88
C TYR A 6 -8.23 -16.32 13.14
N LYS A 7 -9.26 -17.18 13.27
CA LYS A 7 -10.57 -16.93 12.64
C LYS A 7 -11.25 -15.68 13.20
N ALA A 8 -11.20 -15.48 14.50
CA ALA A 8 -11.75 -14.28 15.16
C ALA A 8 -11.01 -13.01 14.70
N LEU A 9 -9.68 -13.05 14.66
CA LEU A 9 -8.89 -11.92 14.16
C LEU A 9 -9.17 -11.65 12.68
N LYS A 10 -9.24 -12.68 11.84
CA LYS A 10 -9.59 -12.56 10.42
C LYS A 10 -10.94 -11.86 10.24
N LEU A 11 -11.96 -12.28 11.00
CA LEU A 11 -13.28 -11.65 10.96
C LEU A 11 -13.21 -10.18 11.40
N PHE A 12 -12.52 -9.88 12.49
CA PHE A 12 -12.33 -8.52 12.99
C PHE A 12 -11.63 -7.62 11.96
N LEU A 13 -10.54 -8.09 11.36
CA LEU A 13 -9.83 -7.34 10.32
C LEU A 13 -10.67 -7.18 9.05
N ARG A 14 -11.47 -8.19 8.70
CA ARG A 14 -12.39 -8.11 7.56
C ARG A 14 -13.46 -7.03 7.77
N GLN A 15 -13.98 -6.88 9.00
CA GLN A 15 -14.91 -5.78 9.31
C GLN A 15 -14.23 -4.42 9.21
N ILE A 16 -13.00 -4.27 9.72
CA ILE A 16 -12.25 -3.01 9.63
C ILE A 16 -11.97 -2.65 8.17
N THR A 17 -11.42 -3.58 7.40
CA THR A 17 -11.06 -3.32 5.99
C THR A 17 -12.29 -3.10 5.12
N GLY A 18 -13.37 -3.87 5.31
CA GLY A 18 -14.63 -3.71 4.59
C GLY A 18 -15.38 -2.42 4.90
N ASN A 19 -15.21 -1.85 6.11
CA ASN A 19 -15.73 -0.52 6.44
C ASN A 19 -14.83 0.59 5.90
N TYR A 20 -13.52 0.39 5.86
CA TYR A 20 -12.57 1.39 5.37
C TYR A 20 -12.61 1.54 3.84
N PHE A 21 -12.59 0.42 3.11
CA PHE A 21 -12.72 0.40 1.66
C PHE A 21 -14.19 0.25 1.25
N ARG A 22 -14.56 0.85 0.12
CA ARG A 22 -15.91 0.73 -0.43
C ARG A 22 -16.11 -0.66 -1.03
N ASN A 23 -15.18 -1.06 -1.92
CA ASN A 23 -15.18 -2.38 -2.52
C ASN A 23 -13.79 -2.98 -2.43
N ILE A 24 -13.73 -4.27 -2.06
CA ILE A 24 -12.52 -5.08 -2.05
C ILE A 24 -12.75 -6.23 -3.02
N HIS A 25 -12.14 -6.14 -4.19
CA HIS A 25 -12.20 -7.18 -5.20
C HIS A 25 -11.08 -8.17 -4.99
N VAL A 26 -11.40 -9.45 -4.88
CA VAL A 26 -10.43 -10.53 -4.67
C VAL A 26 -10.44 -11.43 -5.89
N ASP A 27 -9.38 -11.36 -6.69
CA ASP A 27 -9.26 -12.01 -7.97
C ASP A 27 -8.33 -13.22 -7.88
N HIS A 28 -8.76 -14.35 -8.47
CA HIS A 28 -8.00 -15.60 -8.51
C HIS A 28 -7.56 -16.15 -7.15
N VAL A 29 -8.39 -16.01 -6.12
CA VAL A 29 -8.08 -16.50 -4.77
C VAL A 29 -7.92 -18.02 -4.71
N GLU A 30 -8.51 -18.74 -5.64
CA GLU A 30 -8.39 -20.20 -5.85
C GLU A 30 -6.95 -20.62 -6.20
N ASN A 31 -6.14 -19.73 -6.73
CA ASN A 31 -4.72 -19.98 -7.00
C ASN A 31 -3.90 -20.18 -5.71
N MET A 32 -4.42 -19.74 -4.55
CA MET A 32 -3.70 -19.93 -3.29
C MET A 32 -3.64 -21.41 -2.90
N PRO A 33 -2.45 -22.04 -2.84
CA PRO A 33 -2.34 -23.43 -2.46
C PRO A 33 -2.92 -23.68 -1.07
N GLN A 34 -3.81 -24.65 -0.94
CA GLN A 34 -4.50 -24.93 0.33
C GLN A 34 -3.56 -25.53 1.38
N GLU A 35 -2.57 -26.32 0.94
CA GLU A 35 -1.61 -27.03 1.79
C GLU A 35 -0.19 -26.95 1.20
N GLY A 36 0.78 -27.40 2.00
CA GLY A 36 2.18 -27.44 1.65
C GLY A 36 2.93 -26.12 1.85
N PRO A 37 4.27 -26.17 1.80
CA PRO A 37 5.12 -24.99 2.01
C PRO A 37 4.89 -23.99 0.89
N THR A 38 4.49 -22.78 1.26
CA THR A 38 4.11 -21.75 0.30
C THR A 38 4.73 -20.41 0.70
N ILE A 39 5.29 -19.69 -0.27
CA ILE A 39 5.77 -18.32 -0.08
C ILE A 39 4.87 -17.40 -0.91
N LEU A 40 4.11 -16.54 -0.22
CA LEU A 40 3.30 -15.49 -0.83
C LEU A 40 4.11 -14.21 -0.90
N CYS A 41 4.44 -13.77 -2.11
CA CYS A 41 5.16 -12.52 -2.38
C CYS A 41 4.18 -11.42 -2.77
N CYS A 42 4.22 -10.29 -2.06
CA CYS A 42 3.31 -9.17 -2.32
C CYS A 42 4.08 -7.86 -2.52
N ASN A 43 3.58 -6.96 -3.36
CA ASN A 43 4.03 -5.58 -3.37
C ASN A 43 3.62 -4.87 -2.08
N HIS A 44 4.36 -3.83 -1.67
CA HIS A 44 4.17 -3.18 -0.37
C HIS A 44 3.80 -1.71 -0.51
N SER A 45 2.52 -1.44 -0.71
CA SER A 45 1.98 -0.11 -1.06
C SER A 45 1.32 0.63 0.10
N ASN A 46 0.99 -0.03 1.25
CA ASN A 46 0.22 0.58 2.34
C ASN A 46 0.47 -0.05 3.72
N GLN A 47 1.72 -0.08 4.15
CA GLN A 47 2.16 -0.54 5.49
C GLN A 47 1.31 -1.68 6.11
N PHE A 48 0.69 -1.42 7.28
CA PHE A 48 -0.12 -2.40 8.00
C PHE A 48 -1.40 -2.78 7.26
N MET A 49 -1.92 -1.88 6.41
CA MET A 49 -3.13 -2.15 5.65
C MET A 49 -2.97 -3.35 4.71
N ASP A 50 -1.80 -3.47 4.06
CA ASP A 50 -1.50 -4.60 3.18
C ASP A 50 -1.60 -5.94 3.92
N ALA A 51 -1.00 -6.02 5.11
CA ALA A 51 -1.07 -7.22 5.93
C ALA A 51 -2.49 -7.50 6.44
N MET A 52 -3.25 -6.46 6.84
CA MET A 52 -4.63 -6.60 7.29
C MET A 52 -5.53 -7.17 6.18
N LEU A 53 -5.36 -6.68 4.95
CA LEU A 53 -6.08 -7.15 3.77
C LEU A 53 -5.75 -8.61 3.44
N LEU A 54 -4.46 -8.97 3.45
CA LEU A 54 -4.04 -10.34 3.18
C LEU A 54 -4.55 -11.31 4.25
N ILE A 55 -4.50 -10.95 5.54
CA ILE A 55 -5.04 -11.79 6.62
C ILE A 55 -6.55 -11.96 6.45
N SER A 56 -7.28 -10.89 6.11
CA SER A 56 -8.74 -10.92 6.02
C SER A 56 -9.27 -11.70 4.82
N HIS A 57 -8.53 -11.73 3.70
CA HIS A 57 -9.02 -12.30 2.44
C HIS A 57 -8.31 -13.60 2.00
N CYS A 58 -7.07 -13.85 2.43
CA CYS A 58 -6.39 -15.10 2.10
C CYS A 58 -7.15 -16.31 2.70
N PRO A 59 -7.36 -17.40 1.94
CA PRO A 59 -8.13 -18.56 2.40
C PRO A 59 -7.42 -19.36 3.50
N ARG A 60 -6.08 -19.30 3.56
CA ARG A 60 -5.30 -20.03 4.59
C ARG A 60 -4.54 -19.06 5.52
N PRO A 61 -4.19 -19.52 6.73
CA PRO A 61 -3.38 -18.73 7.66
C PRO A 61 -2.01 -18.37 7.09
N LEU A 62 -1.62 -17.11 7.25
CA LEU A 62 -0.34 -16.57 6.82
C LEU A 62 0.55 -16.24 8.01
N SER A 63 1.84 -16.59 7.91
CA SER A 63 2.89 -16.06 8.79
C SER A 63 3.53 -14.85 8.11
N PHE A 64 3.83 -13.79 8.87
CA PHE A 64 4.39 -12.55 8.34
C PHE A 64 5.73 -12.20 8.97
N CYS A 65 6.57 -11.53 8.21
CA CYS A 65 7.77 -10.88 8.71
C CYS A 65 7.46 -9.41 9.02
N PHE A 66 7.48 -8.99 10.29
CA PHE A 66 7.26 -7.59 10.69
C PHE A 66 8.50 -6.99 11.33
N ALA A 67 8.66 -5.67 11.14
CA ALA A 67 9.70 -4.94 11.84
C ALA A 67 9.60 -5.14 13.36
N ALA A 68 10.70 -5.48 14.02
CA ALA A 68 10.75 -5.71 15.47
C ALA A 68 10.27 -4.48 16.26
N SER A 69 10.52 -3.26 15.76
CA SER A 69 10.02 -2.00 16.33
C SER A 69 8.49 -1.92 16.40
N SER A 70 7.77 -2.63 15.53
CA SER A 70 6.30 -2.68 15.51
C SER A 70 5.72 -3.46 16.69
N PHE A 71 6.46 -4.40 17.27
CA PHE A 71 6.04 -5.15 18.46
C PHE A 71 5.96 -4.28 19.72
N ASN A 72 6.64 -3.13 19.74
CA ASN A 72 6.58 -2.17 20.85
C ASN A 72 5.30 -1.32 20.84
N LYS A 73 4.50 -1.37 19.76
CA LYS A 73 3.22 -0.67 19.69
C LYS A 73 2.14 -1.53 20.37
N PRO A 74 1.43 -1.05 21.42
CA PRO A 74 0.59 -1.90 22.27
C PRO A 74 -0.44 -2.75 21.50
N LEU A 75 -1.24 -2.14 20.62
CA LEU A 75 -2.26 -2.85 19.84
C LEU A 75 -1.64 -3.77 18.78
N VAL A 76 -0.68 -3.25 18.01
CA VAL A 76 -0.02 -3.99 16.92
C VAL A 76 0.81 -5.14 17.49
N GLY A 77 1.56 -4.91 18.57
CA GLY A 77 2.36 -5.94 19.23
C GLY A 77 1.52 -7.04 19.85
N TYR A 78 0.37 -6.71 20.45
CA TYR A 78 -0.57 -7.70 20.96
C TYR A 78 -1.11 -8.59 19.83
N LEU A 79 -1.59 -7.99 18.74
CA LEU A 79 -2.11 -8.73 17.59
C LEU A 79 -1.01 -9.57 16.90
N ALA A 80 0.17 -8.99 16.71
CA ALA A 80 1.33 -9.67 16.11
C ALA A 80 1.71 -10.97 16.85
N LYS A 81 1.70 -10.96 18.18
CA LYS A 81 1.95 -12.15 19.00
C LYS A 81 0.90 -13.25 18.82
N LYS A 82 -0.31 -12.90 18.38
CA LYS A 82 -1.43 -13.84 18.18
C LYS A 82 -1.48 -14.46 16.77
N ILE A 83 -0.68 -13.98 15.80
CA ILE A 83 -0.73 -14.41 14.40
C ILE A 83 0.63 -14.85 13.84
N ASN A 84 1.44 -15.59 14.60
CA ASN A 84 2.73 -16.12 14.12
C ASN A 84 3.57 -15.09 13.33
N VAL A 85 3.66 -13.85 13.81
CA VAL A 85 4.51 -12.83 13.21
C VAL A 85 5.94 -13.05 13.64
N ILE A 86 6.83 -13.05 12.67
CA ILE A 86 8.26 -13.24 12.84
C ILE A 86 8.92 -11.86 12.89
N PRO A 87 9.59 -11.49 14.02
CA PRO A 87 10.23 -10.19 14.13
C PRO A 87 11.48 -10.09 13.25
N VAL A 88 11.61 -8.99 12.52
CA VAL A 88 12.77 -8.68 11.67
C VAL A 88 13.45 -7.42 12.17
N ASN A 89 14.73 -7.51 12.48
CA ASN A 89 15.54 -6.34 12.79
C ASN A 89 15.89 -5.61 11.48
N ARG A 90 15.51 -4.34 11.40
CA ARG A 90 15.86 -3.48 10.25
C ARG A 90 16.95 -2.50 10.67
N ALA A 91 17.89 -2.25 9.76
CA ALA A 91 18.98 -1.31 9.94
C ALA A 91 18.51 0.07 10.45
N GLU A 92 17.43 0.55 9.86
CA GLU A 92 16.88 1.88 10.17
C GLU A 92 16.28 1.98 11.58
N ASP A 93 15.74 0.87 12.11
CA ASP A 93 15.14 0.81 13.45
C ASP A 93 16.20 0.72 14.56
N LEU A 94 17.39 0.25 14.22
CA LEU A 94 18.53 0.08 15.14
C LEU A 94 19.53 1.24 15.10
N LYS A 95 19.21 2.28 14.35
CA LYS A 95 20.03 3.46 14.19
C LYS A 95 20.12 4.25 15.49
N ILE A 96 21.33 4.47 15.97
CA ILE A 96 21.59 5.29 17.17
C ILE A 96 22.45 6.50 16.81
N ASN A 97 22.25 7.61 17.50
CA ASN A 97 23.12 8.77 17.42
C ASN A 97 24.40 8.48 18.20
N GLY A 98 25.55 8.65 17.59
CA GLY A 98 26.83 8.56 18.25
C GLY A 98 27.06 9.75 19.20
N LYS A 99 27.85 9.54 20.23
CA LYS A 99 28.30 10.61 21.12
C LYS A 99 29.59 11.20 20.59
N GLY A 100 29.74 12.50 20.76
CA GLY A 100 30.90 13.23 20.25
C GLY A 100 30.77 13.48 18.73
N THR A 101 31.88 13.76 18.11
CA THR A 101 32.00 14.04 16.67
C THR A 101 33.12 13.20 16.06
N ILE A 102 33.07 13.02 14.76
CA ILE A 102 34.08 12.26 14.03
C ILE A 102 34.62 13.06 12.85
N SER A 103 35.88 12.81 12.51
CA SER A 103 36.53 13.29 11.30
C SER A 103 37.19 12.14 10.56
N MET A 104 37.21 12.21 9.26
CA MET A 104 37.85 11.21 8.40
C MET A 104 39.30 11.64 8.14
N ILE A 105 40.28 10.82 8.58
CA ILE A 105 41.71 11.14 8.43
C ILE A 105 42.24 10.61 7.10
N SER A 106 41.83 9.40 6.73
CA SER A 106 42.19 8.76 5.46
C SER A 106 40.93 8.08 4.88
N ASP A 107 41.05 7.46 3.72
CA ASP A 107 39.99 6.67 3.08
C ASP A 107 39.51 5.49 3.94
N THR A 108 40.33 5.08 4.91
CA THR A 108 40.02 3.95 5.81
C THR A 108 39.92 4.34 7.29
N ASP A 109 40.50 5.47 7.72
CA ASP A 109 40.65 5.79 9.14
C ASP A 109 39.79 6.98 9.57
N ILE A 110 38.99 6.75 10.61
CA ILE A 110 38.14 7.77 11.24
C ILE A 110 38.60 7.98 12.66
N LYS A 111 38.78 9.25 13.02
CA LYS A 111 39.06 9.68 14.40
C LYS A 111 37.84 10.33 15.01
N GLY A 112 37.52 9.91 16.23
CA GLY A 112 36.52 10.49 17.08
C GLY A 112 37.07 11.53 18.04
N ILE A 113 36.21 12.47 18.44
CA ILE A 113 36.47 13.43 19.51
C ILE A 113 35.35 13.27 20.52
N ASN A 114 35.68 12.91 21.75
CA ASN A 114 34.72 12.58 22.81
C ASN A 114 33.74 11.45 22.41
N THR A 115 34.18 10.54 21.58
CA THR A 115 33.42 9.36 21.18
C THR A 115 33.52 8.23 22.19
N LYS A 116 32.64 7.27 22.14
CA LYS A 116 32.64 6.07 23.00
C LYS A 116 32.28 4.83 22.20
N PHE A 117 33.09 4.54 21.19
CA PHE A 117 32.79 3.47 20.23
C PHE A 117 32.63 2.09 20.86
N ILE A 118 33.40 1.78 21.93
CA ILE A 118 33.31 0.49 22.62
C ILE A 118 32.28 0.54 23.75
N SER A 119 32.25 1.63 24.53
CA SER A 119 31.42 1.74 25.76
C SER A 119 29.93 1.91 25.42
N ASP A 120 29.58 2.67 24.39
CA ASP A 120 28.19 2.84 23.96
C ASP A 120 27.61 1.54 23.39
N VAL A 121 28.46 0.65 22.89
CA VAL A 121 28.12 -0.69 22.42
C VAL A 121 27.80 -1.63 23.58
N LYS A 122 28.60 -1.61 24.66
CA LYS A 122 28.43 -2.52 25.82
C LYS A 122 27.17 -2.25 26.63
N LYS A 123 26.66 -1.00 26.63
CA LYS A 123 25.41 -0.64 27.33
C LYS A 123 24.16 -1.21 26.74
N ASN A 124 24.16 -1.53 25.44
CA ASN A 124 23.00 -2.03 24.74
C ASN A 124 23.21 -3.52 24.41
N LYS A 125 22.61 -4.43 25.18
CA LYS A 125 22.80 -5.90 25.07
C LYS A 125 22.62 -6.48 23.66
N ASN A 126 21.97 -5.73 22.77
CA ASN A 126 21.71 -6.11 21.38
C ASN A 126 22.57 -5.35 20.35
N PHE A 127 23.55 -4.58 20.80
CA PHE A 127 24.37 -3.72 19.97
C PHE A 127 25.80 -4.24 19.93
N ASN A 128 26.22 -4.74 18.80
CA ASN A 128 27.61 -5.12 18.56
C ASN A 128 28.18 -4.24 17.44
N LEU A 129 29.06 -3.29 17.78
CA LEU A 129 29.85 -2.54 16.82
C LEU A 129 30.97 -3.45 16.31
N GLY A 130 30.60 -4.54 15.68
CA GLY A 130 31.54 -5.46 15.07
C GLY A 130 31.79 -5.13 13.60
N VAL A 131 32.68 -5.89 13.02
CA VAL A 131 32.86 -5.95 11.57
C VAL A 131 31.49 -6.01 10.87
N HIS A 132 31.27 -5.12 9.89
CA HIS A 132 30.01 -4.93 9.15
C HIS A 132 28.92 -4.04 9.82
N ALA A 133 29.19 -3.35 10.93
CA ALA A 133 28.35 -2.23 11.35
C ALA A 133 28.47 -1.08 10.33
N ILE A 134 27.45 -0.23 10.26
CA ILE A 134 27.45 0.91 9.33
C ILE A 134 27.55 2.20 10.14
N LEU A 135 28.54 3.01 9.81
CA LEU A 135 28.70 4.36 10.29
C LEU A 135 28.11 5.33 9.26
N ILE A 136 27.28 6.24 9.72
CA ILE A 136 26.63 7.23 8.85
C ILE A 136 27.14 8.62 9.22
N MET A 137 27.74 9.29 8.26
CA MET A 137 28.15 10.69 8.29
C MET A 137 27.29 11.46 7.30
N LYS A 138 26.33 12.24 7.79
CA LYS A 138 25.37 12.95 6.89
C LYS A 138 24.69 12.01 5.88
N LYS A 139 25.00 12.12 4.59
CA LYS A 139 24.50 11.26 3.51
C LYS A 139 25.38 10.04 3.22
N TYR A 140 26.58 9.99 3.77
CA TYR A 140 27.55 8.92 3.49
C TYR A 140 27.40 7.77 4.46
N LYS A 141 27.39 6.54 3.92
CA LYS A 141 27.31 5.27 4.69
C LYS A 141 28.64 4.53 4.52
N LEU A 142 29.35 4.35 5.60
CA LEU A 142 30.64 3.67 5.64
C LEU A 142 30.54 2.37 6.42
N MET A 143 31.11 1.29 5.93
CA MET A 143 31.10 0.00 6.60
C MET A 143 32.25 -0.06 7.60
N VAL A 144 31.98 -0.36 8.88
CA VAL A 144 33.01 -0.53 9.89
C VAL A 144 33.74 -1.84 9.63
N GLU A 145 35.06 -1.76 9.45
CA GLU A 145 35.93 -2.91 9.27
C GLU A 145 36.51 -3.37 10.61
N LYS A 146 36.96 -2.42 11.44
CA LYS A 146 37.52 -2.71 12.76
C LYS A 146 37.33 -1.51 13.69
N VAL A 147 36.92 -1.76 14.93
CA VAL A 147 37.01 -0.78 16.00
C VAL A 147 38.33 -0.98 16.72
N ILE A 148 39.17 0.05 16.76
CA ILE A 148 40.50 0.01 17.35
C ILE A 148 40.40 0.32 18.84
N ASP A 149 39.79 1.48 19.16
CA ASP A 149 39.58 1.96 20.52
C ASP A 149 38.33 2.87 20.62
N GLU A 150 38.19 3.64 21.70
CA GLU A 150 37.03 4.53 21.93
C GLU A 150 36.98 5.71 20.95
N GLU A 151 38.08 6.02 20.29
CA GLU A 151 38.20 7.19 19.39
C GLU A 151 38.61 6.82 17.96
N ASN A 152 39.06 5.59 17.70
CA ASN A 152 39.61 5.20 16.41
C ASN A 152 38.85 4.00 15.82
N ILE A 153 38.38 4.17 14.57
CA ILE A 153 37.70 3.12 13.81
C ILE A 153 38.30 3.04 12.40
N LYS A 154 38.47 1.81 11.92
CA LYS A 154 38.69 1.55 10.49
C LYS A 154 37.38 1.29 9.77
N VAL A 155 37.20 1.94 8.63
CA VAL A 155 36.04 1.79 7.76
C VAL A 155 36.46 1.36 6.36
N ARG A 156 35.54 0.69 5.68
CA ARG A 156 35.68 0.41 4.26
C ARG A 156 34.92 1.49 3.49
N SER A 157 35.65 2.32 2.77
CA SER A 157 35.08 3.26 1.80
C SER A 157 35.85 3.15 0.48
N ASP A 158 35.28 3.70 -0.57
CA ASP A 158 36.06 3.90 -1.79
C ASP A 158 36.79 5.27 -1.75
N PRO A 159 37.90 5.43 -2.46
CA PRO A 159 38.67 6.68 -2.47
C PRO A 159 37.85 7.89 -2.91
N ASN A 160 36.90 7.69 -3.83
CA ASN A 160 36.01 8.76 -4.30
C ASN A 160 35.11 9.29 -3.19
N THR A 161 34.60 8.39 -2.33
CA THR A 161 33.77 8.77 -1.17
C THR A 161 34.60 9.60 -0.17
N PHE A 162 35.84 9.23 0.09
CA PHE A 162 36.75 10.01 0.95
C PHE A 162 36.98 11.42 0.40
N GLU A 163 37.35 11.55 -0.85
CA GLU A 163 37.59 12.85 -1.50
C GLU A 163 36.32 13.72 -1.49
N LEU A 164 35.13 13.14 -1.70
CA LEU A 164 33.86 13.87 -1.65
C LEU A 164 33.57 14.38 -0.24
N ILE A 165 33.79 13.57 0.80
CA ILE A 165 33.63 13.96 2.20
C ILE A 165 34.59 15.09 2.53
N LYS A 166 35.86 14.96 2.16
CA LYS A 166 36.90 15.97 2.39
C LYS A 166 36.56 17.29 1.68
N LYS A 167 36.15 17.25 0.44
CA LYS A 167 35.76 18.42 -0.36
C LYS A 167 34.54 19.13 0.23
N GLU A 168 33.53 18.37 0.68
CA GLU A 168 32.24 18.91 1.16
C GLU A 168 32.35 19.45 2.59
N TYR A 169 33.13 18.81 3.45
CA TYR A 169 33.18 19.13 4.90
C TYR A 169 34.51 19.69 5.39
N LYS A 170 35.54 19.80 4.56
CA LYS A 170 36.83 20.45 4.87
C LYS A 170 37.38 20.06 6.24
N ASP A 171 37.45 18.76 6.53
CA ASP A 171 37.95 18.16 7.78
C ASP A 171 37.22 18.62 9.07
N LYS A 172 36.02 19.22 8.96
CA LYS A 172 35.24 19.61 10.14
C LYS A 172 34.68 18.38 10.85
N PRO A 173 34.72 18.37 12.19
CA PRO A 173 34.10 17.30 12.96
C PRO A 173 32.59 17.22 12.68
N LEU A 174 32.09 16.02 12.37
CA LEU A 174 30.70 15.76 12.03
C LEU A 174 30.01 14.91 13.06
N ASN A 175 28.73 15.19 13.32
CA ASN A 175 27.88 14.25 14.03
C ASN A 175 27.69 12.99 13.21
N TYR A 176 27.61 11.86 13.88
CA TYR A 176 27.49 10.56 13.24
C TYR A 176 26.39 9.71 13.86
N GLN A 177 25.98 8.71 13.11
CA GLN A 177 25.05 7.69 13.54
C GLN A 177 25.66 6.32 13.31
N LEU A 178 25.27 5.37 14.13
CA LEU A 178 25.74 3.99 14.04
C LEU A 178 24.56 3.06 13.82
N ILE A 179 24.73 2.12 12.93
CA ILE A 179 23.84 0.97 12.76
C ILE A 179 24.64 -0.27 13.12
N PRO A 180 24.20 -1.06 14.11
CA PRO A 180 24.90 -2.29 14.48
C PRO A 180 24.85 -3.32 13.35
N LYS A 181 25.72 -4.31 13.42
CA LYS A 181 25.60 -5.49 12.56
C LYS A 181 24.24 -6.14 12.79
N LEU A 182 23.48 -6.29 11.70
CA LEU A 182 22.18 -6.93 11.75
C LEU A 182 22.35 -8.44 11.96
N ASP A 183 21.81 -8.94 13.05
CA ASP A 183 21.63 -10.37 13.25
C ASP A 183 20.16 -10.73 13.02
N ASN A 184 19.88 -11.34 11.88
CA ASN A 184 18.57 -11.85 11.49
C ASN A 184 18.53 -13.40 11.53
N SER A 185 19.48 -14.05 12.20
CA SER A 185 19.58 -15.51 12.26
C SER A 185 18.31 -16.16 12.84
N LEU A 186 17.71 -15.55 13.87
CA LEU A 186 16.43 -16.00 14.44
C LEU A 186 15.30 -15.87 13.43
N MET A 187 15.23 -14.75 12.70
CA MET A 187 14.22 -14.58 11.65
C MET A 187 14.34 -15.66 10.58
N PHE A 188 15.55 -15.92 10.09
CA PHE A 188 15.76 -16.98 9.09
C PHE A 188 15.37 -18.36 9.64
N LYS A 189 15.73 -18.70 10.88
CA LYS A 189 15.33 -19.97 11.51
C LYS A 189 13.81 -20.10 11.60
N GLU A 190 13.09 -19.08 12.05
CA GLU A 190 11.63 -19.12 12.21
C GLU A 190 10.90 -19.13 10.84
N THR A 191 11.41 -18.43 9.83
CA THR A 191 10.84 -18.48 8.48
C THR A 191 11.03 -19.84 7.83
N ILE A 192 12.23 -20.42 7.94
CA ILE A 192 12.51 -21.76 7.43
C ILE A 192 11.66 -22.81 8.17
N LYS A 193 11.55 -22.72 9.49
CA LYS A 193 10.66 -23.58 10.28
C LYS A 193 9.20 -23.50 9.81
N THR A 194 8.73 -22.31 9.45
CA THR A 194 7.38 -22.14 8.88
C THR A 194 7.19 -22.94 7.60
N LEU A 195 8.19 -23.01 6.73
CA LEU A 195 8.16 -23.81 5.52
C LEU A 195 8.30 -25.33 5.80
N ILE A 196 9.16 -25.73 6.76
CA ILE A 196 9.28 -27.11 7.22
C ILE A 196 7.92 -27.63 7.74
N ASP A 197 7.20 -26.78 8.49
CA ASP A 197 5.86 -27.09 9.01
C ASP A 197 4.78 -27.11 7.90
N GLY A 198 5.12 -26.95 6.63
CA GLY A 198 4.17 -26.89 5.51
C GLY A 198 3.21 -25.70 5.54
N LYS A 199 3.57 -24.61 6.22
CA LYS A 199 2.74 -23.41 6.37
C LYS A 199 3.03 -22.40 5.26
N ALA A 200 2.15 -21.37 5.18
CA ALA A 200 2.32 -20.26 4.25
C ALA A 200 3.03 -19.07 4.92
N LEU A 201 4.07 -18.58 4.26
CA LEU A 201 4.86 -17.43 4.65
C LEU A 201 4.58 -16.28 3.69
N CYS A 202 4.16 -15.14 4.21
CA CYS A 202 3.96 -13.92 3.42
C CYS A 202 5.16 -12.98 3.59
N ILE A 203 5.73 -12.55 2.48
CA ILE A 203 6.88 -11.66 2.43
C ILE A 203 6.61 -10.52 1.47
N PHE A 204 7.00 -9.31 1.90
CA PHE A 204 7.09 -8.13 1.04
C PHE A 204 8.56 -7.98 0.60
N PRO A 205 8.94 -8.46 -0.59
CA PRO A 205 10.35 -8.54 -0.98
C PRO A 205 11.01 -7.17 -1.18
N GLU A 206 10.25 -6.10 -1.30
CA GLU A 206 10.73 -4.72 -1.33
C GLU A 206 11.30 -4.26 0.03
N GLY A 207 10.86 -4.90 1.12
CA GLY A 207 11.36 -4.70 2.49
C GLY A 207 10.94 -3.39 3.16
N THR A 208 10.24 -2.51 2.46
CA THR A 208 9.63 -1.27 2.98
C THR A 208 8.42 -0.90 2.14
N SER A 209 7.41 -0.29 2.77
CA SER A 209 6.29 0.30 2.04
C SER A 209 6.70 1.60 1.36
N HIS A 210 6.10 1.87 0.21
CA HIS A 210 6.35 3.07 -0.58
C HIS A 210 5.14 3.43 -1.45
N ASP A 211 5.17 4.65 -1.99
CA ASP A 211 4.12 5.19 -2.86
C ASP A 211 4.56 5.34 -4.33
N ASN A 212 5.65 4.71 -4.72
CA ASN A 212 6.09 4.65 -6.12
C ASN A 212 5.12 3.85 -6.99
N THR A 213 5.13 4.12 -8.28
CA THR A 213 4.34 3.43 -9.30
C THR A 213 5.02 2.19 -9.88
N HIS A 214 6.28 1.94 -9.49
CA HIS A 214 7.07 0.78 -9.87
C HIS A 214 7.54 0.02 -8.63
N LEU A 215 7.89 -1.25 -8.81
CA LEU A 215 8.46 -2.07 -7.74
C LEU A 215 9.84 -1.54 -7.36
N LEU A 216 10.12 -1.48 -6.06
CA LEU A 216 11.49 -1.24 -5.60
C LEU A 216 12.36 -2.45 -5.88
N GLN A 217 13.69 -2.26 -5.84
CA GLN A 217 14.64 -3.35 -5.96
C GLN A 217 14.34 -4.43 -4.90
N LEU A 218 14.09 -5.65 -5.36
CA LEU A 218 13.76 -6.77 -4.48
C LEU A 218 14.97 -7.19 -3.65
N LYS A 219 14.74 -7.44 -2.37
CA LYS A 219 15.76 -7.90 -1.44
C LYS A 219 15.95 -9.42 -1.52
N PRO A 220 17.18 -9.91 -1.38
CA PRO A 220 17.50 -11.33 -1.56
C PRO A 220 16.90 -12.26 -0.51
N GLY A 221 16.32 -11.73 0.57
CA GLY A 221 15.84 -12.50 1.71
C GLY A 221 14.81 -13.57 1.35
N VAL A 222 13.87 -13.27 0.44
CA VAL A 222 12.85 -14.25 0.02
C VAL A 222 13.47 -15.44 -0.71
N ALA A 223 14.39 -15.18 -1.63
CA ALA A 223 15.07 -16.25 -2.37
C ALA A 223 16.02 -17.06 -1.45
N TYR A 224 16.73 -16.37 -0.55
CA TYR A 224 17.57 -17.04 0.44
C TYR A 224 16.76 -18.01 1.31
N ILE A 225 15.63 -17.57 1.88
CA ILE A 225 14.76 -18.40 2.75
C ILE A 225 14.28 -19.65 2.00
N ALA A 226 13.79 -19.48 0.77
CA ALA A 226 13.31 -20.61 -0.04
C ALA A 226 14.42 -21.62 -0.35
N LEU A 227 15.54 -21.14 -0.89
CA LEU A 227 16.64 -21.99 -1.33
C LEU A 227 17.39 -22.65 -0.15
N GLU A 228 17.55 -21.94 0.97
CA GLU A 228 18.13 -22.49 2.19
C GLU A 228 17.23 -23.61 2.76
N ALA A 229 15.89 -23.42 2.78
CA ALA A 229 14.94 -24.44 3.20
C ALA A 229 15.01 -25.70 2.33
N MET A 230 15.14 -25.54 1.02
CA MET A 230 15.27 -26.66 0.09
C MET A 230 16.63 -27.35 0.21
N ALA A 231 17.72 -26.57 0.15
CA ALA A 231 19.08 -27.12 0.03
C ALA A 231 19.61 -27.76 1.31
N ASN A 232 19.33 -27.17 2.48
CA ASN A 232 19.93 -27.57 3.76
C ASN A 232 18.94 -28.23 4.73
N TYR A 233 17.61 -28.01 4.53
CA TYR A 233 16.58 -28.61 5.38
C TYR A 233 15.69 -29.60 4.64
N GLY A 234 15.92 -29.86 3.34
CA GLY A 234 15.23 -30.86 2.56
C GLY A 234 13.75 -30.60 2.29
N VAL A 235 13.31 -29.33 2.42
CA VAL A 235 11.92 -28.97 2.11
C VAL A 235 11.70 -29.06 0.61
N LYS A 236 10.70 -29.85 0.18
CA LYS A 236 10.38 -30.06 -1.23
C LYS A 236 9.08 -29.33 -1.61
N ASN A 237 8.90 -29.12 -2.90
CA ASN A 237 7.68 -28.60 -3.52
C ASN A 237 7.25 -27.24 -2.93
N ILE A 238 8.22 -26.37 -2.66
CA ILE A 238 7.90 -25.00 -2.22
C ILE A 238 7.23 -24.26 -3.37
N LYS A 239 5.99 -23.81 -3.14
CA LYS A 239 5.22 -23.04 -4.09
C LYS A 239 5.42 -21.55 -3.85
N LEU A 240 5.83 -20.84 -4.88
CA LEU A 240 5.92 -19.40 -4.92
C LEU A 240 4.65 -18.85 -5.58
N ILE A 241 3.96 -17.92 -4.93
CA ILE A 241 2.79 -17.26 -5.47
C ILE A 241 2.90 -15.75 -5.24
N SER A 242 2.51 -14.95 -6.22
CA SER A 242 2.45 -13.49 -6.08
C SER A 242 1.05 -13.02 -5.77
N CYS A 243 0.93 -11.97 -4.98
CA CYS A 243 -0.33 -11.26 -4.79
C CYS A 243 -0.12 -9.75 -5.03
N GLY A 244 -0.83 -9.22 -6.01
CA GLY A 244 -0.85 -7.79 -6.33
C GLY A 244 -1.89 -7.06 -5.50
N LEU A 245 -1.44 -6.02 -4.78
CA LEU A 245 -2.31 -5.08 -4.05
C LEU A 245 -2.39 -3.79 -4.87
N SER A 246 -3.55 -3.52 -5.46
CA SER A 246 -3.79 -2.36 -6.32
C SER A 246 -4.85 -1.45 -5.71
N TYR A 247 -4.41 -0.30 -5.20
CA TYR A 247 -5.27 0.71 -4.60
C TYR A 247 -5.65 1.77 -5.64
N PHE A 248 -6.93 2.13 -5.73
CA PHE A 248 -7.37 3.24 -6.57
C PHE A 248 -6.96 4.60 -5.99
N SER A 249 -7.16 4.77 -4.67
CA SER A 249 -6.62 5.87 -3.88
C SER A 249 -6.18 5.31 -2.53
N ARG A 250 -4.87 5.15 -2.34
CA ARG A 250 -4.31 4.43 -1.18
C ARG A 250 -4.47 5.15 0.17
N ASP A 251 -4.68 6.45 0.16
CA ASP A 251 -4.79 7.33 1.32
C ASP A 251 -6.22 7.79 1.62
N GLU A 252 -7.19 7.43 0.76
CA GLU A 252 -8.58 7.85 0.91
C GLU A 252 -9.47 6.79 1.57
N PHE A 253 -10.34 7.27 2.44
CA PHE A 253 -11.43 6.49 3.00
C PHE A 253 -12.52 6.24 1.96
N ARG A 254 -13.04 5.02 1.88
CA ARG A 254 -14.01 4.57 0.88
C ARG A 254 -13.47 4.59 -0.56
N SER A 255 -12.22 4.22 -0.71
CA SER A 255 -11.60 3.90 -1.99
C SER A 255 -11.81 2.43 -2.35
N ASP A 256 -11.68 2.09 -3.62
CA ASP A 256 -11.72 0.70 -4.11
C ASP A 256 -10.30 0.10 -4.13
N LEU A 257 -10.25 -1.23 -4.10
CA LEU A 257 -9.01 -1.99 -4.03
C LEU A 257 -9.19 -3.34 -4.70
N ILE A 258 -8.12 -3.83 -5.35
CA ILE A 258 -8.03 -5.17 -5.93
C ILE A 258 -6.90 -5.94 -5.25
N LEU A 259 -7.20 -7.16 -4.81
CA LEU A 259 -6.22 -8.20 -4.46
C LEU A 259 -6.22 -9.25 -5.57
N LYS A 260 -5.13 -9.38 -6.29
CA LYS A 260 -5.00 -10.36 -7.38
C LYS A 260 -3.96 -11.41 -7.04
N PHE A 261 -4.39 -12.68 -6.94
CA PHE A 261 -3.49 -13.81 -6.72
C PHE A 261 -3.00 -14.33 -8.07
N GLY A 262 -1.67 -14.41 -8.23
CA GLY A 262 -1.03 -14.95 -9.43
C GLY A 262 -1.08 -16.47 -9.47
N ILE A 263 -0.57 -17.04 -10.55
CA ILE A 263 -0.45 -18.50 -10.71
C ILE A 263 0.71 -18.99 -9.83
N PRO A 264 0.51 -20.03 -8.99
CA PRO A 264 1.59 -20.59 -8.18
C PRO A 264 2.63 -21.28 -9.06
N VAL A 265 3.91 -21.04 -8.77
CA VAL A 265 5.05 -21.65 -9.45
C VAL A 265 5.83 -22.47 -8.43
N GLU A 266 6.11 -23.72 -8.74
CA GLU A 266 6.96 -24.57 -7.93
C GLU A 266 8.43 -24.25 -8.16
N ILE A 267 9.21 -24.13 -7.09
CA ILE A 267 10.64 -23.86 -7.18
C ILE A 267 11.35 -25.20 -7.51
N PRO A 268 12.09 -25.27 -8.64
CA PRO A 268 12.70 -26.53 -9.05
C PRO A 268 13.89 -26.94 -8.17
N ASP A 269 14.05 -28.23 -7.92
CA ASP A 269 15.16 -28.80 -7.13
C ASP A 269 16.54 -28.46 -7.75
N SER A 270 16.63 -28.29 -9.06
CA SER A 270 17.85 -27.85 -9.74
C SER A 270 18.39 -26.53 -9.20
N LEU A 271 17.51 -25.61 -8.81
CA LEU A 271 17.88 -24.32 -8.25
C LEU A 271 18.46 -24.46 -6.84
N ALA A 272 17.94 -25.39 -6.03
CA ALA A 272 18.50 -25.74 -4.73
C ALA A 272 19.91 -26.37 -4.85
N ASN A 273 20.14 -27.18 -5.88
CA ASN A 273 21.46 -27.71 -6.18
C ASN A 273 22.44 -26.63 -6.61
N THR A 274 22.00 -25.70 -7.45
CA THR A 274 22.79 -24.51 -7.82
C THR A 274 23.14 -23.66 -6.60
N PHE A 275 22.23 -23.53 -5.63
CA PHE A 275 22.45 -22.77 -4.40
C PHE A 275 23.58 -23.37 -3.53
N LYS A 276 23.74 -24.70 -3.51
CA LYS A 276 24.84 -25.35 -2.80
C LYS A 276 26.22 -25.04 -3.41
N VAL A 277 26.27 -24.84 -4.73
CA VAL A 277 27.51 -24.53 -5.46
C VAL A 277 27.76 -23.02 -5.55
N ASN A 278 26.76 -22.25 -5.96
CA ASN A 278 26.86 -20.81 -6.14
C ASN A 278 25.59 -20.12 -5.63
N LYS A 279 25.64 -19.72 -4.34
CA LYS A 279 24.50 -19.09 -3.64
C LYS A 279 23.99 -17.84 -4.35
N LYS A 280 24.91 -16.96 -4.82
CA LYS A 280 24.56 -15.69 -5.45
C LYS A 280 23.78 -15.91 -6.75
N GLN A 281 24.27 -16.78 -7.62
CA GLN A 281 23.63 -17.08 -8.89
C GLN A 281 22.21 -17.64 -8.70
N ALA A 282 22.02 -18.59 -7.78
CA ALA A 282 20.71 -19.18 -7.50
C ALA A 282 19.72 -18.14 -6.95
N ILE A 283 20.18 -17.28 -6.05
CA ILE A 283 19.38 -16.18 -5.50
C ILE A 283 18.96 -15.21 -6.61
N ASP A 284 19.88 -14.78 -7.47
CA ASP A 284 19.59 -13.83 -8.54
C ASP A 284 18.58 -14.42 -9.55
N LEU A 285 18.69 -15.72 -9.86
CA LEU A 285 17.74 -16.43 -10.73
C LEU A 285 16.33 -16.46 -10.11
N LEU A 286 16.22 -16.84 -8.83
CA LEU A 286 14.91 -16.91 -8.17
C LEU A 286 14.30 -15.51 -7.99
N LEU A 287 15.10 -14.47 -7.73
CA LEU A 287 14.60 -13.09 -7.65
C LEU A 287 14.02 -12.62 -8.97
N LYS A 288 14.59 -12.98 -10.11
CA LYS A 288 14.01 -12.68 -11.43
C LYS A 288 12.63 -13.32 -11.60
N VAL A 289 12.46 -14.57 -11.12
CA VAL A 289 11.15 -15.23 -11.13
C VAL A 289 10.16 -14.48 -10.26
N VAL A 290 10.54 -14.10 -9.02
CA VAL A 290 9.69 -13.32 -8.11
C VAL A 290 9.29 -11.98 -8.74
N GLU A 291 10.23 -11.27 -9.35
CA GLU A 291 9.97 -9.98 -10.01
C GLU A 291 8.99 -10.13 -11.17
N THR A 292 9.19 -11.13 -12.03
CA THR A 292 8.30 -11.42 -13.16
C THR A 292 6.88 -11.75 -12.67
N GLN A 293 6.78 -12.57 -11.64
CA GLN A 293 5.52 -12.93 -11.01
C GLN A 293 4.80 -11.70 -10.41
N LEU A 294 5.51 -10.81 -9.70
CA LEU A 294 4.92 -9.59 -9.16
C LEU A 294 4.45 -8.63 -10.27
N LYS A 295 5.25 -8.46 -11.33
CA LYS A 295 4.86 -7.65 -12.49
C LYS A 295 3.62 -8.20 -13.20
N SER A 296 3.36 -9.51 -13.13
CA SER A 296 2.17 -10.12 -13.73
C SER A 296 0.86 -9.79 -12.99
N VAL A 297 0.92 -9.43 -11.72
CA VAL A 297 -0.25 -9.14 -10.89
C VAL A 297 -0.38 -7.67 -10.49
N THR A 298 0.61 -6.83 -10.80
CA THR A 298 0.62 -5.39 -10.48
C THR A 298 0.67 -4.56 -11.76
N LEU A 299 0.08 -3.36 -11.72
CA LEU A 299 0.31 -2.35 -12.74
C LEU A 299 1.53 -1.52 -12.32
N THR A 300 2.62 -1.68 -13.06
CA THR A 300 3.88 -0.96 -12.81
C THR A 300 4.18 -0.02 -13.96
N THR A 301 4.46 1.25 -13.66
CA THR A 301 4.81 2.27 -14.64
C THR A 301 6.04 3.05 -14.15
N PRO A 302 6.91 3.54 -15.04
CA PRO A 302 8.10 4.29 -14.65
C PRO A 302 7.80 5.55 -13.84
N THR A 303 6.70 6.26 -14.17
CA THR A 303 6.32 7.52 -13.52
C THR A 303 4.84 7.57 -13.19
N TYR A 304 4.46 8.46 -12.26
CA TYR A 304 3.05 8.72 -11.93
C TYR A 304 2.27 9.26 -13.14
N ASN A 305 2.89 10.11 -13.94
CA ASN A 305 2.24 10.64 -15.16
C ASN A 305 1.92 9.53 -16.16
N GLU A 306 2.81 8.56 -16.32
CA GLU A 306 2.54 7.39 -17.16
C GLU A 306 1.44 6.49 -16.58
N TYR A 307 1.40 6.34 -15.25
CA TYR A 307 0.27 5.64 -14.61
C TYR A 307 -1.07 6.31 -14.93
N MET A 308 -1.15 7.64 -14.82
CA MET A 308 -2.35 8.40 -15.16
C MET A 308 -2.68 8.32 -16.66
N LEU A 309 -1.67 8.35 -17.52
CA LEU A 309 -1.82 8.14 -18.96
C LEU A 309 -2.44 6.77 -19.28
N ILE A 310 -1.90 5.69 -18.72
CA ILE A 310 -2.44 4.33 -18.93
C ILE A 310 -3.89 4.22 -18.43
N LYS A 311 -4.19 4.81 -17.28
CA LYS A 311 -5.57 4.87 -16.75
C LYS A 311 -6.51 5.60 -17.73
N MET A 312 -6.06 6.71 -18.31
CA MET A 312 -6.85 7.48 -19.28
C MET A 312 -6.99 6.73 -20.62
N LEU A 313 -5.91 6.14 -21.14
CA LEU A 313 -5.96 5.30 -22.35
C LEU A 313 -6.97 4.16 -22.21
N ARG A 314 -7.01 3.51 -21.05
CA ARG A 314 -8.01 2.48 -20.75
C ARG A 314 -9.44 3.06 -20.79
N ASN A 315 -9.67 4.21 -20.15
CA ASN A 315 -11.00 4.86 -20.13
C ASN A 315 -11.46 5.27 -21.52
N LEU A 316 -10.53 5.72 -22.37
CA LEU A 316 -10.83 6.11 -23.76
C LEU A 316 -11.04 4.88 -24.68
N TYR A 317 -10.36 3.77 -24.40
CA TYR A 317 -10.48 2.53 -25.17
C TYR A 317 -11.82 1.83 -24.94
N VAL A 318 -12.35 1.86 -23.71
CA VAL A 318 -13.62 1.22 -23.36
C VAL A 318 -14.79 2.06 -23.85
N PRO A 319 -15.76 1.48 -24.59
CA PRO A 319 -16.98 2.17 -24.97
C PRO A 319 -17.73 2.74 -23.76
N THR A 320 -18.38 3.89 -23.94
CA THR A 320 -19.04 4.63 -22.86
C THR A 320 -20.27 3.95 -22.27
N ASP A 321 -20.88 3.05 -23.02
CA ASP A 321 -22.05 2.24 -22.67
C ASP A 321 -21.69 0.92 -21.95
N ILE A 322 -20.40 0.60 -21.86
CA ILE A 322 -19.92 -0.63 -21.22
C ILE A 322 -19.30 -0.31 -19.87
N GLU A 323 -19.84 -0.89 -18.81
CA GLU A 323 -19.21 -0.93 -17.50
C GLU A 323 -18.44 -2.25 -17.35
N LEU A 324 -17.11 -2.17 -17.43
CA LEU A 324 -16.27 -3.33 -17.15
C LEU A 324 -16.23 -3.64 -15.65
N PRO A 325 -16.34 -4.90 -15.25
CA PRO A 325 -15.97 -5.33 -13.90
C PRO A 325 -14.57 -4.82 -13.54
N VAL A 326 -14.35 -4.55 -12.27
CA VAL A 326 -13.10 -3.91 -11.77
C VAL A 326 -11.88 -4.75 -12.12
N GLU A 327 -11.99 -6.08 -12.04
CA GLU A 327 -10.94 -7.04 -12.38
C GLU A 327 -10.55 -6.95 -13.85
N GLN A 328 -11.54 -6.97 -14.74
CA GLN A 328 -11.34 -6.85 -16.19
C GLN A 328 -10.76 -5.49 -16.55
N SER A 329 -11.21 -4.43 -15.90
CA SER A 329 -10.70 -3.07 -16.07
C SER A 329 -9.21 -2.97 -15.68
N SER A 330 -8.80 -3.65 -14.60
CA SER A 330 -7.40 -3.71 -14.17
C SER A 330 -6.53 -4.51 -15.15
N ASP A 331 -7.01 -5.66 -15.61
CA ASP A 331 -6.30 -6.48 -16.60
C ASP A 331 -6.15 -5.76 -17.94
N LEU A 332 -7.18 -5.04 -18.37
CA LEU A 332 -7.11 -4.21 -19.57
C LEU A 332 -6.07 -3.10 -19.42
N ALA A 333 -6.04 -2.41 -18.27
CA ALA A 333 -5.02 -1.37 -18.01
C ALA A 333 -3.60 -1.93 -18.10
N ARG A 334 -3.37 -3.13 -17.55
CA ARG A 334 -2.06 -3.81 -17.61
C ARG A 334 -1.69 -4.18 -19.05
N ARG A 335 -2.63 -4.71 -19.85
CA ARG A 335 -2.40 -5.04 -21.26
C ARG A 335 -2.11 -3.80 -22.10
N ILE A 336 -2.87 -2.72 -21.88
CA ILE A 336 -2.63 -1.41 -22.50
C ILE A 336 -1.22 -0.91 -22.15
N SER A 337 -0.78 -1.04 -20.87
CA SER A 337 0.56 -0.66 -20.48
C SER A 337 1.64 -1.43 -21.23
N LEU A 338 1.51 -2.76 -21.35
CA LEU A 338 2.48 -3.58 -22.07
C LEU A 338 2.58 -3.20 -23.56
N ILE A 339 1.44 -3.03 -24.23
CA ILE A 339 1.40 -2.63 -25.65
C ILE A 339 1.98 -1.22 -25.82
N TYR A 340 1.61 -0.30 -24.92
CA TYR A 340 2.13 1.08 -24.95
C TYR A 340 3.64 1.10 -24.74
N ASP A 341 4.18 0.33 -23.79
CA ASP A 341 5.62 0.24 -23.51
C ASP A 341 6.39 -0.30 -24.72
N GLU A 342 5.85 -1.28 -25.45
CA GLU A 342 6.45 -1.82 -26.67
C GLU A 342 6.49 -0.79 -27.81
N LYS A 343 5.47 0.06 -27.91
CA LYS A 343 5.31 1.05 -29.00
C LYS A 343 5.69 2.48 -28.61
N ARG A 344 6.17 2.70 -27.39
CA ARG A 344 6.45 4.02 -26.77
C ARG A 344 7.20 4.98 -27.67
N ASP A 345 8.23 4.48 -28.39
CA ASP A 345 9.13 5.30 -29.19
C ASP A 345 8.60 5.62 -30.58
N THR A 346 7.45 5.05 -30.97
CA THR A 346 6.82 5.34 -32.27
C THR A 346 6.21 6.75 -32.28
N GLU A 347 6.25 7.41 -33.44
CA GLU A 347 5.66 8.74 -33.61
C GLU A 347 4.14 8.74 -33.34
N GLU A 348 3.46 7.63 -33.65
CA GLU A 348 2.02 7.45 -33.40
C GLU A 348 1.72 7.43 -31.89
N ALA A 349 2.53 6.71 -31.09
CA ALA A 349 2.37 6.67 -29.62
C ALA A 349 2.69 8.03 -28.97
N LYS A 350 3.72 8.72 -29.44
CA LYS A 350 4.08 10.08 -28.97
C LYS A 350 2.95 11.09 -29.25
N LYS A 351 2.35 11.03 -30.42
CA LYS A 351 1.22 11.88 -30.79
C LYS A 351 0.01 11.61 -29.88
N ILE A 352 -0.39 10.35 -29.71
CA ILE A 352 -1.51 9.97 -28.84
C ILE A 352 -1.24 10.43 -27.41
N LYS A 353 -0.03 10.23 -26.89
CA LYS A 353 0.35 10.71 -25.57
C LYS A 353 0.13 12.21 -25.44
N ALA A 354 0.63 13.01 -26.35
CA ALA A 354 0.50 14.47 -26.30
C ALA A 354 -0.97 14.93 -26.35
N GLU A 355 -1.79 14.28 -27.18
CA GLU A 355 -3.22 14.61 -27.28
C GLU A 355 -4.00 14.19 -26.02
N VAL A 356 -3.68 13.02 -25.43
CA VAL A 356 -4.28 12.56 -24.19
C VAL A 356 -3.86 13.46 -23.01
N GLU A 357 -2.58 13.85 -22.90
CA GLU A 357 -2.11 14.80 -21.88
C GLU A 357 -2.83 16.15 -22.01
N LYS A 358 -3.02 16.65 -23.24
CA LYS A 358 -3.78 17.87 -23.51
C LYS A 358 -5.24 17.75 -23.06
N TYR A 359 -5.85 16.58 -23.16
CA TYR A 359 -7.20 16.31 -22.68
C TYR A 359 -7.25 16.17 -21.15
N MET A 360 -6.24 15.53 -20.54
CA MET A 360 -6.19 15.31 -19.09
C MET A 360 -5.99 16.62 -18.31
N HIS A 361 -5.17 17.53 -18.80
CA HIS A 361 -4.81 18.75 -18.09
C HIS A 361 -6.02 19.61 -17.63
N PRO A 362 -7.03 19.92 -18.45
CA PRO A 362 -8.23 20.61 -17.99
C PRO A 362 -9.05 19.82 -16.96
N LEU A 363 -9.15 18.50 -17.10
CA LEU A 363 -9.87 17.65 -16.16
C LEU A 363 -9.21 17.67 -14.78
N GLU A 364 -7.90 17.55 -14.74
CA GLU A 364 -7.12 17.61 -13.49
C GLU A 364 -7.25 18.98 -12.82
N HIS A 365 -7.18 20.06 -13.60
CA HIS A 365 -7.30 21.42 -13.08
C HIS A 365 -8.68 21.69 -12.46
N LEU A 366 -9.74 21.16 -13.06
CA LEU A 366 -11.10 21.21 -12.52
C LEU A 366 -11.35 20.17 -11.41
N GLY A 367 -10.46 19.18 -11.27
CA GLY A 367 -10.65 18.04 -10.38
C GLY A 367 -11.90 17.23 -10.72
N ILE A 368 -12.11 16.97 -12.02
CA ILE A 368 -13.22 16.21 -12.60
C ILE A 368 -12.62 14.96 -13.25
N GLU A 369 -13.26 13.83 -13.09
CA GLU A 369 -12.87 12.61 -13.79
C GLU A 369 -13.51 12.53 -15.18
N ASP A 370 -12.88 11.78 -16.08
CA ASP A 370 -13.39 11.52 -17.44
C ASP A 370 -14.85 11.01 -17.44
N ARG A 371 -15.20 10.15 -16.50
CA ARG A 371 -16.55 9.61 -16.33
C ARG A 371 -17.58 10.69 -15.96
N ASP A 372 -17.22 11.64 -15.10
CA ASP A 372 -18.11 12.72 -14.66
C ASP A 372 -18.56 13.60 -15.82
N LEU A 373 -17.65 13.79 -16.78
CA LEU A 373 -17.94 14.54 -18.01
C LEU A 373 -19.08 13.88 -18.82
N LEU A 374 -19.25 12.56 -18.74
CA LEU A 374 -20.25 11.80 -19.47
C LEU A 374 -21.60 11.70 -18.72
N GLU A 375 -21.56 11.69 -17.39
CA GLU A 375 -22.75 11.49 -16.54
C GLU A 375 -23.70 12.69 -16.52
N ILE A 376 -23.22 13.90 -16.83
CA ILE A 376 -24.08 15.09 -16.86
C ILE A 376 -24.80 15.25 -18.22
N SER A 377 -26.07 15.62 -18.19
CA SER A 377 -26.82 16.00 -19.40
C SER A 377 -26.32 17.34 -19.92
N LEU A 378 -26.34 17.56 -21.25
CA LEU A 378 -26.09 18.89 -21.83
C LEU A 378 -27.38 19.73 -21.97
N ASN A 379 -28.55 19.17 -21.64
CA ASN A 379 -29.79 19.91 -21.62
C ASN A 379 -29.89 20.73 -20.34
N TYR A 380 -29.92 22.05 -20.45
CA TYR A 380 -29.93 22.99 -19.36
C TYR A 380 -31.06 22.75 -18.33
N SER A 381 -32.26 22.43 -18.81
CA SER A 381 -33.41 22.14 -17.93
C SER A 381 -33.19 20.86 -17.11
N LEU A 382 -32.66 19.82 -17.77
CA LEU A 382 -32.33 18.57 -17.07
C LEU A 382 -31.17 18.73 -16.09
N LEU A 383 -30.15 19.50 -16.44
CA LEU A 383 -29.03 19.82 -15.54
C LEU A 383 -29.50 20.54 -14.27
N ARG A 384 -30.38 21.54 -14.44
CA ARG A 384 -30.94 22.24 -13.29
C ARG A 384 -31.71 21.32 -12.37
N LYS A 385 -32.55 20.43 -12.94
CA LYS A 385 -33.26 19.41 -12.16
C LYS A 385 -32.31 18.45 -11.46
N GLN A 386 -31.29 17.96 -12.15
CA GLN A 386 -30.28 17.06 -11.59
C GLN A 386 -29.49 17.74 -10.46
N PHE A 387 -29.13 19.02 -10.60
CA PHE A 387 -28.47 19.79 -9.55
C PHE A 387 -29.35 19.94 -8.30
N LEU A 388 -30.61 20.38 -8.47
CA LEU A 388 -31.53 20.55 -7.35
C LEU A 388 -31.86 19.23 -6.65
N PHE A 389 -32.00 18.16 -7.40
CA PHE A 389 -32.21 16.82 -6.84
C PHE A 389 -30.97 16.36 -6.04
N SER A 390 -29.77 16.52 -6.61
CA SER A 390 -28.53 16.19 -5.92
C SER A 390 -28.32 17.02 -4.66
N LEU A 391 -28.62 18.31 -4.71
CA LEU A 391 -28.56 19.20 -3.55
C LEU A 391 -29.55 18.77 -2.46
N PHE A 392 -30.77 18.41 -2.83
CA PHE A 392 -31.77 17.92 -1.88
C PHE A 392 -31.32 16.64 -1.18
N ILE A 393 -30.86 15.65 -1.94
CA ILE A 393 -30.35 14.39 -1.39
C ILE A 393 -29.11 14.65 -0.52
N PHE A 394 -28.20 15.53 -0.95
CA PHE A 394 -27.02 15.91 -0.18
C PHE A 394 -27.40 16.51 1.19
N LEU A 395 -28.34 17.44 1.22
CA LEU A 395 -28.79 18.09 2.47
C LEU A 395 -29.48 17.11 3.41
N ILE A 396 -30.32 16.21 2.90
CA ILE A 396 -30.96 15.16 3.71
C ILE A 396 -29.90 14.25 4.32
N ASN A 397 -28.97 13.76 3.53
CA ASN A 397 -27.91 12.88 4.04
C ASN A 397 -26.99 13.60 5.04
N LEU A 398 -26.69 14.87 4.81
CA LEU A 398 -25.92 15.69 5.74
C LEU A 398 -26.67 15.86 7.08
N PHE A 399 -27.99 16.08 7.05
CA PHE A 399 -28.82 16.18 8.24
C PHE A 399 -28.76 14.89 9.06
N PHE A 400 -28.93 13.73 8.44
CA PHE A 400 -28.83 12.45 9.14
C PHE A 400 -27.41 12.13 9.64
N LEU A 401 -26.37 12.57 8.95
CA LEU A 401 -24.98 12.36 9.37
C LEU A 401 -24.53 13.34 10.46
N PHE A 402 -25.19 14.49 10.59
CA PHE A 402 -24.76 15.60 11.45
C PHE A 402 -24.49 15.20 12.91
N PRO A 403 -25.34 14.43 13.62
CA PRO A 403 -25.06 14.03 15.00
C PRO A 403 -23.78 13.22 15.15
N MET A 404 -23.52 12.30 14.21
CA MET A 404 -22.30 11.48 14.22
C MET A 404 -21.06 12.33 13.89
N ILE A 405 -21.18 13.29 12.97
CA ILE A 405 -20.09 14.22 12.68
C ILE A 405 -19.72 15.00 13.95
N VAL A 406 -20.69 15.58 14.64
CA VAL A 406 -20.43 16.40 15.82
C VAL A 406 -19.72 15.61 16.91
N ILE A 407 -20.18 14.38 17.21
CA ILE A 407 -19.59 13.54 18.23
C ILE A 407 -18.21 13.02 17.83
N SER A 408 -18.03 12.68 16.52
CA SER A 408 -16.79 12.12 16.01
C SER A 408 -15.76 13.17 15.60
N LEU A 409 -16.15 14.44 15.46
CA LEU A 409 -15.30 15.50 14.92
C LEU A 409 -13.94 15.63 15.64
N PRO A 410 -13.88 15.64 16.99
CA PRO A 410 -12.59 15.69 17.68
C PRO A 410 -11.67 14.51 17.33
N LEU A 411 -12.24 13.30 17.24
CA LEU A 411 -11.50 12.11 16.84
C LEU A 411 -11.06 12.19 15.39
N LEU A 412 -11.92 12.64 14.47
CA LEU A 412 -11.59 12.76 13.05
C LEU A 412 -10.46 13.76 12.82
N LEU A 413 -10.50 14.90 13.50
CA LEU A 413 -9.42 15.91 13.45
C LEU A 413 -8.11 15.35 14.00
N TRP A 414 -8.17 14.61 15.10
CA TRP A 414 -6.99 13.95 15.67
C TRP A 414 -6.41 12.88 14.73
N VAL A 415 -7.25 12.05 14.14
CA VAL A 415 -6.86 11.02 13.16
C VAL A 415 -6.18 11.66 11.95
N TYR A 416 -6.76 12.75 11.41
CA TYR A 416 -6.20 13.46 10.28
C TYR A 416 -4.83 14.08 10.61
N SER A 417 -4.74 14.81 11.72
CA SER A 417 -3.49 15.45 12.15
C SER A 417 -2.38 14.42 12.42
N THR A 418 -2.73 13.29 13.06
CA THR A 418 -1.77 12.21 13.32
C THR A 418 -1.28 11.57 12.01
N ALA A 419 -2.19 11.34 11.07
CA ALA A 419 -1.84 10.76 9.78
C ALA A 419 -0.93 11.69 8.98
N GLU A 420 -1.20 12.99 8.97
CA GLU A 420 -0.38 13.98 8.28
C GLU A 420 1.00 14.13 8.93
N PHE A 421 1.08 14.12 10.26
CA PHE A 421 2.34 14.13 10.98
C PHE A 421 3.22 12.92 10.64
N GLU A 422 2.65 11.71 10.69
CA GLU A 422 3.39 10.49 10.37
C GLU A 422 3.74 10.40 8.87
N ARG A 423 2.92 10.96 7.98
CA ARG A 423 3.23 11.10 6.55
C ARG A 423 4.50 11.92 6.34
N ASN A 424 4.54 13.13 6.88
CA ASN A 424 5.67 14.05 6.74
C ASN A 424 6.95 13.45 7.35
N LYS A 425 6.84 12.83 8.51
CA LYS A 425 7.94 12.13 9.16
C LYS A 425 8.45 10.93 8.34
N SER A 426 7.55 10.22 7.65
CA SER A 426 7.89 9.07 6.82
C SER A 426 8.68 9.46 5.57
N VAL A 427 8.29 10.56 4.91
CA VAL A 427 9.01 11.13 3.76
C VAL A 427 10.42 11.57 4.17
N GLN A 428 10.55 12.27 5.31
CA GLN A 428 11.86 12.71 5.81
C GLN A 428 12.82 11.54 6.13
N LYS A 429 12.28 10.40 6.56
CA LYS A 429 13.09 9.23 6.95
C LYS A 429 13.48 8.32 5.79
N ASN A 430 12.71 8.28 4.73
CA ASN A 430 12.91 7.33 3.63
C ASN A 430 12.90 8.04 2.27
N PRO A 431 14.05 8.18 1.62
CA PRO A 431 14.17 8.84 0.31
C PRO A 431 13.44 8.11 -0.82
N ASN A 432 13.06 6.85 -0.62
CA ASN A 432 12.31 6.07 -1.61
C ASN A 432 10.81 6.41 -1.62
N LYS A 433 10.34 7.31 -0.75
CA LYS A 433 8.93 7.74 -0.71
C LYS A 433 8.79 9.08 -1.42
N ILE A 434 7.74 9.18 -2.24
CA ILE A 434 7.44 10.40 -3.03
C ILE A 434 6.64 11.38 -2.16
N GLU A 435 5.45 10.98 -1.72
CA GLU A 435 4.53 11.80 -0.95
C GLU A 435 4.20 11.20 0.44
N GLY A 436 4.62 9.96 0.70
CA GLY A 436 4.35 9.25 1.95
C GLY A 436 2.89 8.81 2.12
N LYS A 437 2.14 8.70 1.04
CA LYS A 437 0.74 8.25 1.06
C LYS A 437 0.56 6.82 1.56
N ASP A 438 1.61 6.01 1.48
CA ASP A 438 1.63 4.60 1.90
C ASP A 438 1.42 4.39 3.41
N VAL A 439 1.58 5.43 4.24
CA VAL A 439 1.38 5.33 5.69
C VAL A 439 0.01 5.82 6.14
N VAL A 440 -0.64 6.67 5.34
CA VAL A 440 -1.81 7.46 5.73
C VAL A 440 -2.98 6.59 6.16
N SER A 441 -3.40 5.63 5.34
CA SER A 441 -4.54 4.74 5.65
C SER A 441 -4.28 3.89 6.87
N SER A 442 -3.06 3.33 6.99
CA SER A 442 -2.67 2.53 8.15
C SER A 442 -2.74 3.32 9.45
N VAL A 443 -2.26 4.57 9.45
CA VAL A 443 -2.31 5.46 10.62
C VAL A 443 -3.74 5.87 10.94
N LYS A 444 -4.54 6.23 9.91
CA LYS A 444 -5.96 6.57 10.08
C LYS A 444 -6.72 5.43 10.77
N VAL A 445 -6.58 4.21 10.25
CA VAL A 445 -7.30 3.03 10.79
C VAL A 445 -6.84 2.70 12.20
N VAL A 446 -5.53 2.61 12.45
CA VAL A 446 -5.01 2.26 13.79
C VAL A 446 -5.40 3.31 14.83
N THR A 447 -5.30 4.60 14.49
CA THR A 447 -5.69 5.69 15.38
C THR A 447 -7.19 5.69 15.63
N PHE A 448 -8.00 5.55 14.59
CA PHE A 448 -9.47 5.49 14.71
C PHE A 448 -9.92 4.32 15.60
N VAL A 449 -9.46 3.10 15.32
CA VAL A 449 -9.82 1.90 16.08
C VAL A 449 -9.41 2.02 17.55
N LYS A 450 -8.24 2.62 17.83
CA LYS A 450 -7.77 2.83 19.20
C LYS A 450 -8.69 3.74 20.02
N TYR A 451 -9.22 4.79 19.40
CA TYR A 451 -10.04 5.80 20.10
C TYR A 451 -11.54 5.69 19.85
N LEU A 452 -11.98 4.78 18.98
CA LEU A 452 -13.39 4.51 18.70
C LEU A 452 -14.23 4.24 19.98
N PRO A 453 -13.73 3.50 21.00
CA PRO A 453 -14.49 3.29 22.24
C PRO A 453 -14.88 4.59 22.96
N LEU A 454 -14.08 5.66 22.85
CA LEU A 454 -14.42 6.96 23.45
C LEU A 454 -15.63 7.60 22.75
N VAL A 455 -15.71 7.51 21.43
CA VAL A 455 -16.87 8.00 20.66
C VAL A 455 -18.10 7.17 20.98
N GLY A 456 -17.95 5.85 21.07
CA GLY A 456 -19.03 4.94 21.49
C GLY A 456 -19.55 5.26 22.90
N PHE A 457 -18.64 5.52 23.85
CA PHE A 457 -19.02 5.93 25.20
C PHE A 457 -19.79 7.26 25.21
N ALA A 458 -19.31 8.27 24.47
CA ALA A 458 -20.02 9.55 24.35
C ALA A 458 -21.41 9.38 23.75
N TRP A 459 -21.53 8.57 22.67
CA TRP A 459 -22.81 8.26 22.03
C TRP A 459 -23.80 7.61 22.99
N VAL A 460 -23.36 6.56 23.70
CA VAL A 460 -24.21 5.85 24.68
C VAL A 460 -24.72 6.81 25.77
N ASN A 461 -23.86 7.70 26.27
CA ASN A 461 -24.31 8.67 27.30
C ASN A 461 -25.30 9.69 26.74
N ILE A 462 -25.12 10.16 25.50
CA ILE A 462 -26.07 11.07 24.85
C ILE A 462 -27.42 10.36 24.65
N CYS A 463 -27.42 9.14 24.12
CA CYS A 463 -28.64 8.34 23.96
C CYS A 463 -29.33 8.12 25.30
N ASN A 464 -28.60 7.78 26.36
CA ASN A 464 -29.13 7.59 27.70
C ASN A 464 -29.77 8.88 28.25
N TYR A 465 -29.10 10.04 28.02
CA TYR A 465 -29.68 11.33 28.43
C TYR A 465 -31.04 11.60 27.74
N PHE A 466 -31.10 11.42 26.40
CA PHE A 466 -32.33 11.64 25.64
C PHE A 466 -33.44 10.67 26.02
N VAL A 467 -33.13 9.38 26.18
CA VAL A 467 -34.10 8.35 26.57
C VAL A 467 -34.66 8.66 27.95
N ASN A 468 -33.79 9.00 28.92
CA ASN A 468 -34.24 9.30 30.30
C ASN A 468 -35.08 10.58 30.38
N TYR A 469 -34.67 11.63 29.63
CA TYR A 469 -35.33 12.94 29.71
C TYR A 469 -36.64 12.99 28.94
N TYR A 470 -36.72 12.39 27.76
CA TYR A 470 -37.86 12.55 26.86
C TYR A 470 -38.80 11.35 26.79
N LEU A 471 -38.30 10.12 26.92
CA LEU A 471 -39.08 8.92 26.67
C LEU A 471 -39.54 8.22 27.97
N PHE A 472 -38.70 8.20 29.00
CA PHE A 472 -38.99 7.48 30.23
C PHE A 472 -38.55 8.23 31.50
N PRO A 473 -39.23 9.30 31.89
CA PRO A 473 -38.89 10.01 33.14
C PRO A 473 -39.14 9.14 34.39
N ILE A 474 -39.69 7.91 34.25
CA ILE A 474 -40.18 7.09 35.35
C ILE A 474 -39.77 5.62 35.13
N THR A 475 -38.50 5.28 35.30
CA THR A 475 -38.19 3.87 35.53
C THR A 475 -37.16 3.71 36.64
N LYS A 476 -37.69 3.51 37.88
CA LYS A 476 -36.93 3.02 39.03
C LYS A 476 -36.57 1.52 38.91
N GLN A 477 -36.47 0.95 37.72
CA GLN A 477 -36.20 -0.47 37.56
C GLN A 477 -34.70 -0.73 37.42
N LYS A 478 -34.15 -1.64 38.22
CA LYS A 478 -32.77 -2.10 38.29
C LYS A 478 -32.20 -2.55 36.91
N TYR A 479 -33.05 -2.96 35.98
CA TYR A 479 -32.68 -3.40 34.62
C TYR A 479 -32.68 -2.28 33.56
N ALA A 480 -33.20 -1.10 33.89
CA ALA A 480 -33.31 0.02 32.95
C ALA A 480 -31.93 0.48 32.48
N ILE A 481 -30.93 0.54 33.36
CA ILE A 481 -29.55 0.98 33.04
C ILE A 481 -28.87 0.00 32.06
N ILE A 482 -29.01 -1.32 32.31
CA ILE A 482 -28.40 -2.34 31.44
C ILE A 482 -29.04 -2.29 30.04
N ASN A 483 -30.39 -2.22 30.00
CA ASN A 483 -31.11 -2.12 28.73
C ASN A 483 -30.75 -0.85 27.96
N MET A 484 -30.59 0.28 28.63
CA MET A 484 -30.16 1.53 28.00
C MET A 484 -28.73 1.45 27.43
N ILE A 485 -27.78 0.82 28.16
CA ILE A 485 -26.42 0.58 27.66
C ILE A 485 -26.46 -0.30 26.42
N VAL A 486 -27.25 -1.39 26.45
CA VAL A 486 -27.37 -2.30 25.30
C VAL A 486 -27.98 -1.59 24.10
N ILE A 487 -29.07 -0.84 24.29
CA ILE A 487 -29.72 -0.05 23.24
C ILE A 487 -28.74 1.00 22.70
N GLY A 488 -28.00 1.69 23.57
CA GLY A 488 -26.98 2.67 23.17
C GLY A 488 -25.88 2.04 22.33
N ILE A 489 -25.40 0.85 22.67
CA ILE A 489 -24.37 0.13 21.88
C ILE A 489 -24.94 -0.30 20.52
N ILE A 490 -26.16 -0.90 20.52
CA ILE A 490 -26.79 -1.35 19.27
C ILE A 490 -27.07 -0.15 18.35
N SER A 491 -27.58 0.95 18.89
CA SER A 491 -27.80 2.19 18.11
C SER A 491 -26.50 2.77 17.57
N PHE A 492 -25.40 2.75 18.34
CA PHE A 492 -24.09 3.18 17.89
C PHE A 492 -23.58 2.35 16.71
N MET A 493 -23.68 1.03 16.81
CA MET A 493 -23.27 0.14 15.73
C MET A 493 -24.10 0.35 14.46
N PHE A 494 -25.44 0.42 14.62
CA PHE A 494 -26.37 0.63 13.51
C PHE A 494 -26.15 2.00 12.85
N TYR A 495 -26.10 3.06 13.65
CA TYR A 495 -25.92 4.42 13.15
C TYR A 495 -24.51 4.64 12.57
N GLY A 496 -23.49 4.01 13.15
CA GLY A 496 -22.13 3.99 12.59
C GLY A 496 -22.09 3.34 11.21
N TYR A 497 -22.73 2.18 11.04
CA TYR A 497 -22.86 1.52 9.75
C TYR A 497 -23.62 2.38 8.72
N LEU A 498 -24.74 2.96 9.13
CA LEU A 498 -25.53 3.86 8.28
C LEU A 498 -24.70 5.08 7.85
N SER A 499 -23.93 5.67 8.77
CA SER A 499 -23.07 6.83 8.50
C SER A 499 -22.02 6.55 7.45
N ILE A 500 -21.44 5.35 7.41
CA ILE A 500 -20.46 4.95 6.39
C ILE A 500 -21.10 4.97 5.00
N ASN A 501 -22.28 4.42 4.85
CA ASN A 501 -23.00 4.42 3.56
C ASN A 501 -23.43 5.85 3.14
N ILE A 502 -23.88 6.65 4.09
CA ILE A 502 -24.24 8.07 3.83
C ILE A 502 -23.04 8.85 3.27
N VAL A 503 -21.81 8.58 3.75
CA VAL A 503 -20.61 9.24 3.21
C VAL A 503 -20.43 8.97 1.72
N ASP A 504 -20.72 7.76 1.24
CA ASP A 504 -20.62 7.44 -0.19
C ASP A 504 -21.64 8.25 -1.02
N TYR A 505 -22.90 8.37 -0.53
CA TYR A 505 -23.92 9.20 -1.17
C TYR A 505 -23.55 10.69 -1.17
N LEU A 506 -22.99 11.19 -0.07
CA LEU A 506 -22.53 12.58 0.01
C LEU A 506 -21.39 12.85 -0.98
N LYS A 507 -20.41 11.97 -1.08
CA LYS A 507 -19.31 12.08 -2.06
C LYS A 507 -19.85 12.09 -3.50
N TYR A 508 -20.76 11.17 -3.82
CA TYR A 508 -21.35 11.05 -5.16
C TYR A 508 -22.12 12.32 -5.56
N HIS A 509 -23.06 12.77 -4.71
CA HIS A 509 -23.87 13.96 -5.02
C HIS A 509 -23.05 15.25 -5.03
N PHE A 510 -22.05 15.37 -4.15
CA PHE A 510 -21.12 16.49 -4.17
C PHE A 510 -20.33 16.56 -5.50
N LYS A 511 -19.86 15.43 -5.98
CA LYS A 511 -19.15 15.32 -7.25
C LYS A 511 -20.02 15.74 -8.43
N ILE A 512 -21.27 15.28 -8.49
CA ILE A 512 -22.25 15.70 -9.51
C ILE A 512 -22.48 17.21 -9.44
N MET A 513 -22.77 17.76 -8.28
CA MET A 513 -23.00 19.19 -8.11
C MET A 513 -21.79 20.02 -8.53
N LYS A 514 -20.57 19.60 -8.17
CA LYS A 514 -19.33 20.24 -8.56
C LYS A 514 -19.18 20.27 -10.09
N THR A 515 -19.41 19.15 -10.75
CA THR A 515 -19.31 19.03 -12.22
C THR A 515 -20.34 19.91 -12.92
N ILE A 516 -21.59 19.91 -12.47
CA ILE A 516 -22.65 20.77 -13.01
C ILE A 516 -22.33 22.25 -12.78
N PHE A 517 -21.80 22.61 -11.62
CA PHE A 517 -21.38 23.98 -11.30
C PHE A 517 -20.32 24.48 -12.29
N TYR A 518 -19.29 23.68 -12.56
CA TYR A 518 -18.27 24.03 -13.54
C TYR A 518 -18.82 24.12 -14.97
N TYR A 519 -19.79 23.26 -15.32
CA TYR A 519 -20.47 23.39 -16.61
C TYR A 519 -21.18 24.74 -16.75
N PHE A 520 -21.85 25.22 -15.71
CA PHE A 520 -22.49 26.55 -15.78
C PHE A 520 -21.50 27.70 -15.93
N ILE A 521 -20.27 27.56 -15.42
CA ILE A 521 -19.22 28.58 -15.57
C ILE A 521 -18.60 28.54 -16.96
N VAL A 522 -18.34 27.34 -17.53
CA VAL A 522 -17.59 27.17 -18.79
C VAL A 522 -18.29 26.15 -19.71
N PRO A 523 -19.52 26.40 -20.20
CA PRO A 523 -20.28 25.43 -20.97
C PRO A 523 -19.59 25.00 -22.27
N LYS A 524 -19.06 25.96 -23.04
CA LYS A 524 -18.31 25.68 -24.28
C LYS A 524 -17.06 24.83 -24.04
N GLY A 525 -16.42 25.00 -22.89
CA GLY A 525 -15.27 24.18 -22.50
C GLY A 525 -15.64 22.69 -22.35
N PHE A 526 -16.78 22.42 -21.70
CA PHE A 526 -17.28 21.05 -21.53
C PHE A 526 -17.68 20.40 -22.86
N GLU A 527 -18.34 21.15 -23.75
CA GLU A 527 -18.70 20.67 -25.10
C GLU A 527 -17.44 20.34 -25.90
N ASN A 528 -16.43 21.19 -25.86
CA ASN A 528 -15.14 20.96 -26.49
C ASN A 528 -14.42 19.71 -25.92
N LEU A 529 -14.42 19.54 -24.59
CA LEU A 529 -13.83 18.36 -23.94
C LEU A 529 -14.55 17.08 -24.36
N ARG A 530 -15.88 17.07 -24.45
CA ARG A 530 -16.64 15.91 -24.94
C ARG A 530 -16.34 15.57 -26.40
N LYS A 531 -16.22 16.58 -27.26
CA LYS A 531 -15.81 16.38 -28.65
C LYS A 531 -14.41 15.80 -28.71
N MET A 532 -13.47 16.42 -28.01
CA MET A 532 -12.07 15.96 -27.94
C MET A 532 -11.97 14.51 -27.42
N ARG A 533 -12.75 14.17 -26.38
CA ARG A 533 -12.84 12.79 -25.87
C ARG A 533 -13.28 11.79 -26.93
N LYS A 534 -14.34 12.15 -27.71
CA LYS A 534 -14.89 11.27 -28.77
C LYS A 534 -13.86 11.01 -29.86
N ASP A 535 -13.13 12.05 -30.27
CA ASP A 535 -12.09 11.94 -31.30
C ASP A 535 -10.92 11.11 -30.78
N LEU A 536 -10.44 11.40 -29.56
CA LEU A 536 -9.37 10.63 -28.90
C LEU A 536 -9.75 9.16 -28.69
N ALA A 537 -10.98 8.86 -28.28
CA ALA A 537 -11.43 7.48 -28.09
C ALA A 537 -11.32 6.67 -29.40
N LYS A 538 -11.62 7.29 -30.53
CA LYS A 538 -11.47 6.66 -31.85
C LYS A 538 -10.00 6.42 -32.19
N ASP A 539 -9.15 7.41 -31.96
CA ASP A 539 -7.71 7.32 -32.28
C ASP A 539 -7.02 6.29 -31.40
N VAL A 540 -7.30 6.30 -30.09
CA VAL A 540 -6.79 5.32 -29.11
C VAL A 540 -7.24 3.90 -29.50
N LYS A 541 -8.51 3.71 -29.83
CA LYS A 541 -9.03 2.41 -30.27
C LYS A 541 -8.29 1.92 -31.52
N THR A 542 -8.16 2.76 -32.54
CA THR A 542 -7.46 2.44 -33.79
C THR A 542 -5.98 2.05 -33.52
N PHE A 543 -5.28 2.79 -32.67
CA PHE A 543 -3.90 2.52 -32.30
C PHE A 543 -3.72 1.14 -31.68
N PHE A 544 -4.55 0.81 -30.67
CA PHE A 544 -4.45 -0.49 -30.00
C PHE A 544 -4.87 -1.64 -30.88
N GLU A 545 -5.95 -1.51 -31.68
CA GLU A 545 -6.38 -2.55 -32.60
C GLU A 545 -5.32 -2.87 -33.68
N LYS A 546 -4.65 -1.85 -34.20
CA LYS A 546 -3.53 -2.02 -35.14
C LYS A 546 -2.33 -2.68 -34.48
N SER A 547 -2.03 -2.29 -33.24
CA SER A 547 -0.93 -2.84 -32.47
C SER A 547 -1.16 -4.30 -32.11
N ILE A 548 -2.39 -4.70 -31.78
CA ILE A 548 -2.76 -6.08 -31.45
C ILE A 548 -2.63 -7.00 -32.67
N LYS A 549 -3.07 -6.54 -33.86
CA LYS A 549 -2.91 -7.32 -35.11
C LYS A 549 -1.45 -7.59 -35.48
N ASN A 550 -0.55 -6.73 -35.04
CA ASN A 550 0.89 -6.82 -35.35
C ASN A 550 1.70 -7.54 -34.25
N THR A 551 1.10 -7.92 -33.14
CA THR A 551 1.75 -8.63 -32.04
C THR A 551 1.14 -10.01 -31.87
N GLN A 552 1.93 -11.03 -31.44
CA GLN A 552 1.47 -12.40 -31.15
C GLN A 552 0.43 -12.51 -30.00
N PHE A 553 -0.27 -11.41 -29.70
CA PHE A 553 -1.34 -11.31 -28.70
C PHE A 553 -2.71 -11.74 -29.22
N GLU A 554 -2.80 -12.45 -30.35
CA GLU A 554 -4.06 -12.92 -30.96
C GLU A 554 -4.97 -13.74 -30.04
N ASN A 555 -4.46 -14.25 -28.93
CA ASN A 555 -5.22 -15.08 -27.97
C ASN A 555 -5.85 -14.29 -26.80
N ASN A 556 -5.90 -12.96 -26.85
CA ASN A 556 -6.47 -12.16 -25.76
C ASN A 556 -7.97 -11.88 -25.95
N ARG A 557 -8.76 -12.85 -25.53
CA ARG A 557 -10.22 -12.92 -25.62
C ARG A 557 -10.97 -11.63 -25.22
N ILE A 558 -10.56 -10.92 -24.16
CA ILE A 558 -11.25 -9.71 -23.70
C ILE A 558 -11.20 -8.56 -24.73
N ILE A 559 -10.03 -8.33 -25.36
CA ILE A 559 -9.90 -7.26 -26.37
C ILE A 559 -10.67 -7.63 -27.63
N TYR A 560 -10.66 -8.91 -28.00
CA TYR A 560 -11.42 -9.43 -29.14
C TYR A 560 -12.95 -9.35 -28.91
N GLU A 561 -13.41 -9.70 -27.71
CA GLU A 561 -14.83 -9.67 -27.32
C GLU A 561 -15.36 -8.22 -27.24
N LEU A 562 -14.56 -7.25 -26.78
CA LEU A 562 -14.92 -5.84 -26.78
C LEU A 562 -15.08 -5.28 -28.21
N ASN A 563 -14.30 -5.77 -29.16
CA ASN A 563 -14.36 -5.32 -30.58
C ASN A 563 -15.56 -5.88 -31.33
N ASN A 564 -16.06 -7.06 -30.96
CA ASN A 564 -17.11 -7.76 -31.70
C ASN A 564 -18.53 -7.51 -31.14
N ASN A 565 -18.73 -6.62 -30.17
CA ASN A 565 -20.01 -6.36 -29.51
C ASN A 565 -20.76 -7.63 -29.04
N GLU A 566 -20.07 -8.75 -28.89
CA GLU A 566 -20.65 -9.93 -28.27
C GLU A 566 -20.81 -9.65 -26.76
N ARG A 567 -22.05 -9.61 -26.30
CA ARG A 567 -22.41 -9.50 -24.90
C ARG A 567 -21.62 -10.57 -24.15
N LEU A 568 -20.76 -10.13 -23.23
CA LEU A 568 -20.12 -10.99 -22.24
C LEU A 568 -21.25 -11.72 -21.49
N GLN A 569 -21.64 -12.89 -21.96
CA GLN A 569 -22.37 -13.85 -21.16
C GLN A 569 -21.35 -14.49 -20.23
N ILE A 570 -21.52 -14.17 -18.94
CA ILE A 570 -20.79 -14.75 -17.81
C ILE A 570 -21.22 -16.18 -17.62
#